data_569790b7c3872f85754ea9144cdb962d
#
_entry.id   569790b7c3872f85754ea9144cdb962d
#
_cell.length_a   1.000
_cell.length_b   1.000
_cell.length_c   1.000
_cell.angle_alpha   90.00
_cell.angle_beta   90.00
_cell.angle_gamma   90.00
#
_symmetry.space_group_name_H-M   'P 1'
#
loop_
_entity.id
_entity.type
_entity.pdbx_description
1 polymer ?
#
loop_
_entity_poly.entity_id
_entity_poly.type
_entity_poly.pdbx_seq_one_letter_code
_entity_poly.pdbx_strand_id
1 'polypeptide(L)'
;MELIRLTTRLTLFAGFLGLTATLACTLLLVETLFRCQIDRAPFARICFNGVSRCLGFRMSTQGAFSERPVLYVSNHISWSDIPVLGGQVPLRFLSKAEVGRWPVIGWLATQAGTLFIQRGSGKAGQARHEITSTLSSGQSVLVFPEGTTTAGVTVLPFHSRLLHAAADAGVDIQPLSIGYLRNGHPDHLAPFIGEDEFQHHLIRMLRKPAVEVGVIAHPVVTIDNTTDLADVTRDLRQTVHDGLRQIQAGRLSDQASGGPTAVAGPEL
;
A
#
# COMPACT_ATOMS: atom_id res chain seq x y z
N MET A 1 25.08 11.17 15.73
CA MET A 1 24.06 10.10 15.68
C MET A 1 23.29 10.07 14.33
N GLU A 2 22.89 11.22 13.77
CA GLU A 2 22.15 11.24 12.48
C GLU A 2 22.95 10.66 11.29
N LEU A 3 24.25 10.98 11.20
CA LEU A 3 25.11 10.46 10.12
C LEU A 3 25.24 8.93 10.20
N ILE A 4 25.48 8.39 11.38
CA ILE A 4 25.59 6.92 11.59
C ILE A 4 24.27 6.24 11.20
N ARG A 5 23.13 6.81 11.58
CA ARG A 5 21.82 6.28 11.20
C ARG A 5 21.61 6.33 9.70
N LEU A 6 21.96 7.44 9.06
CA LEU A 6 21.85 7.57 7.60
C LEU A 6 22.71 6.53 6.90
N THR A 7 23.99 6.42 7.24
CA THR A 7 24.91 5.47 6.57
C THR A 7 24.43 4.04 6.77
N THR A 8 24.09 3.65 8.01
CA THR A 8 23.61 2.29 8.30
C THR A 8 22.33 1.98 7.51
N ARG A 9 21.32 2.86 7.57
CA ARG A 9 20.05 2.60 6.86
C ARG A 9 20.19 2.65 5.36
N LEU A 10 21.02 3.55 4.83
CA LEU A 10 21.28 3.64 3.39
C LEU A 10 21.97 2.37 2.88
N THR A 11 22.97 1.88 3.62
CA THR A 11 23.65 0.61 3.28
C THR A 11 22.67 -0.56 3.32
N LEU A 12 21.85 -0.67 4.37
CA LEU A 12 20.81 -1.71 4.48
C LEU A 12 19.79 -1.60 3.34
N PHE A 13 19.32 -0.41 3.04
CA PHE A 13 18.36 -0.16 1.97
C PHE A 13 18.93 -0.52 0.60
N ALA A 14 20.15 -0.07 0.29
CA ALA A 14 20.82 -0.39 -0.98
C ALA A 14 21.09 -1.90 -1.11
N GLY A 15 21.60 -2.53 -0.04
CA GLY A 15 21.83 -3.98 0.00
C GLY A 15 20.54 -4.77 -0.17
N PHE A 16 19.45 -4.32 0.47
CA PHE A 16 18.14 -4.96 0.35
C PHE A 16 17.53 -4.78 -1.05
N LEU A 17 17.70 -3.61 -1.69
CA LEU A 17 17.30 -3.42 -3.08
C LEU A 17 18.07 -4.37 -4.02
N GLY A 18 19.38 -4.57 -3.78
CA GLY A 18 20.18 -5.53 -4.53
C GLY A 18 19.65 -6.98 -4.38
N LEU A 19 19.32 -7.38 -3.13
CA LEU A 19 18.71 -8.67 -2.86
C LEU A 19 17.35 -8.83 -3.57
N THR A 20 16.51 -7.80 -3.51
CA THR A 20 15.21 -7.79 -4.21
C THR A 20 15.40 -7.90 -5.73
N ALA A 21 16.38 -7.20 -6.30
CA ALA A 21 16.70 -7.30 -7.72
C ALA A 21 17.18 -8.72 -8.10
N THR A 22 18.03 -9.32 -7.28
CA THR A 22 18.49 -10.70 -7.47
C THR A 22 17.32 -11.68 -7.45
N LEU A 23 16.40 -11.53 -6.49
CA LEU A 23 15.18 -12.34 -6.42
C LEU A 23 14.32 -12.17 -7.68
N ALA A 24 14.10 -10.94 -8.13
CA ALA A 24 13.34 -10.66 -9.34
C ALA A 24 13.98 -11.28 -10.59
N CYS A 25 15.30 -11.18 -10.74
CA CYS A 25 16.05 -11.83 -11.83
C CYS A 25 15.94 -13.35 -11.76
N THR A 26 16.01 -13.94 -10.56
CA THR A 26 15.86 -15.38 -10.36
C THR A 26 14.47 -15.84 -10.78
N LEU A 27 13.42 -15.14 -10.38
CA LEU A 27 12.05 -15.46 -10.79
C LEU A 27 11.87 -15.36 -12.31
N LEU A 28 12.40 -14.32 -12.94
CA LEU A 28 12.42 -14.18 -14.41
C LEU A 28 13.14 -15.35 -15.10
N LEU A 29 14.28 -15.76 -14.57
CA LEU A 29 15.04 -16.90 -15.11
C LEU A 29 14.24 -18.20 -14.99
N VAL A 30 13.62 -18.45 -13.85
CA VAL A 30 12.77 -19.63 -13.62
C VAL A 30 11.59 -19.63 -14.59
N GLU A 31 10.86 -18.51 -14.72
CA GLU A 31 9.74 -18.39 -15.66
C GLU A 31 10.17 -18.66 -17.11
N THR A 32 11.35 -18.17 -17.50
CA THR A 32 11.89 -18.36 -18.85
C THR A 32 12.29 -19.82 -19.10
N LEU A 33 12.99 -20.44 -18.14
CA LEU A 33 13.48 -21.82 -18.28
C LEU A 33 12.34 -22.83 -18.25
N PHE A 34 11.37 -22.66 -17.35
CA PHE A 34 10.27 -23.59 -17.15
C PHE A 34 8.99 -23.21 -17.92
N ARG A 35 9.01 -22.10 -18.65
CA ARG A 35 7.86 -21.56 -19.41
C ARG A 35 6.58 -21.47 -18.57
N CYS A 36 6.71 -21.08 -17.30
CA CYS A 36 5.63 -20.91 -16.37
C CYS A 36 5.46 -19.42 -16.03
N GLN A 37 4.31 -19.07 -15.45
CA GLN A 37 4.07 -17.76 -14.85
C GLN A 37 3.99 -17.90 -13.34
N ILE A 38 4.76 -17.10 -12.61
CA ILE A 38 4.80 -17.11 -11.14
C ILE A 38 4.03 -15.89 -10.65
N ASP A 39 3.06 -16.09 -9.76
CA ASP A 39 2.48 -14.94 -9.05
C ASP A 39 3.55 -14.30 -8.16
N ARG A 40 3.89 -13.06 -8.48
CA ARG A 40 4.96 -12.31 -7.79
C ARG A 40 4.46 -11.51 -6.60
N ALA A 41 3.14 -11.37 -6.40
CA ALA A 41 2.59 -10.56 -5.32
C ALA A 41 3.04 -11.03 -3.91
N PRO A 42 3.12 -12.34 -3.58
CA PRO A 42 3.66 -12.79 -2.30
C PRO A 42 5.14 -12.41 -2.09
N PHE A 43 5.96 -12.49 -3.14
CA PHE A 43 7.38 -12.11 -3.07
C PHE A 43 7.53 -10.60 -2.93
N ALA A 44 6.74 -9.82 -3.66
CA ALA A 44 6.69 -8.36 -3.56
C ALA A 44 6.32 -7.92 -2.14
N ARG A 45 5.34 -8.58 -1.49
CA ARG A 45 4.98 -8.34 -0.09
C ARG A 45 6.19 -8.48 0.85
N ILE A 46 6.97 -9.54 0.72
CA ILE A 46 8.18 -9.76 1.54
C ILE A 46 9.19 -8.63 1.30
N CYS A 47 9.38 -8.25 0.03
CA CYS A 47 10.29 -7.16 -0.33
C CYS A 47 9.82 -5.82 0.22
N PHE A 48 8.53 -5.49 0.14
CA PHE A 48 7.96 -4.27 0.71
C PHE A 48 8.12 -4.20 2.24
N ASN A 49 7.91 -5.32 2.93
CA ASN A 49 8.17 -5.42 4.37
C ASN A 49 9.63 -5.13 4.72
N GLY A 50 10.56 -5.68 3.95
CA GLY A 50 12.00 -5.43 4.12
C GLY A 50 12.35 -3.96 3.89
N VAL A 51 11.82 -3.34 2.84
CA VAL A 51 11.99 -1.89 2.58
C VAL A 51 11.48 -1.06 3.77
N SER A 52 10.29 -1.34 4.27
CA SER A 52 9.71 -0.63 5.42
C SER A 52 10.61 -0.71 6.67
N ARG A 53 11.21 -1.88 6.92
CA ARG A 53 12.18 -2.05 8.02
C ARG A 53 13.48 -1.27 7.79
N CYS A 54 14.00 -1.24 6.56
CA CYS A 54 15.20 -0.45 6.23
C CYS A 54 14.95 1.05 6.39
N LEU A 55 13.72 1.53 6.10
CA LEU A 55 13.31 2.92 6.35
C LEU A 55 13.18 3.23 7.84
N GLY A 56 13.15 2.21 8.70
CA GLY A 56 13.03 2.34 10.15
C GLY A 56 11.59 2.58 10.60
N PHE A 57 10.62 2.04 9.89
CA PHE A 57 9.22 2.11 10.27
C PHE A 57 8.90 1.09 11.38
N ARG A 58 8.13 1.52 12.35
CA ARG A 58 7.52 0.68 13.40
C ARG A 58 6.04 0.56 13.08
N MET A 59 5.65 -0.63 12.65
CA MET A 59 4.29 -0.89 12.17
C MET A 59 3.36 -1.27 13.31
N SER A 60 2.17 -0.66 13.34
CA SER A 60 1.02 -1.09 14.13
C SER A 60 -0.16 -1.29 13.19
N THR A 61 -0.76 -2.47 13.21
CA THR A 61 -1.87 -2.81 12.30
C THR A 61 -3.08 -3.24 13.10
N GLN A 62 -4.24 -2.73 12.73
CA GLN A 62 -5.54 -3.08 13.31
C GLN A 62 -6.49 -3.57 12.23
N GLY A 63 -7.36 -4.53 12.57
CA GLY A 63 -8.32 -5.13 11.64
C GLY A 63 -7.72 -6.29 10.83
N ALA A 64 -8.58 -6.93 10.04
CA ALA A 64 -8.21 -8.09 9.22
C ALA A 64 -8.27 -7.72 7.73
N PHE A 65 -7.23 -8.08 6.99
CA PHE A 65 -7.22 -7.96 5.54
C PHE A 65 -8.06 -9.08 4.91
N SER A 66 -8.71 -8.78 3.80
CA SER A 66 -9.49 -9.77 3.05
C SER A 66 -8.61 -10.93 2.57
N GLU A 67 -9.12 -12.14 2.74
CA GLU A 67 -8.50 -13.36 2.18
C GLU A 67 -8.90 -13.58 0.71
N ARG A 68 -9.94 -12.86 0.23
CA ARG A 68 -10.37 -12.90 -1.16
C ARG A 68 -9.84 -11.68 -1.90
N PRO A 69 -9.73 -11.75 -3.24
CA PRO A 69 -9.40 -10.60 -4.06
C PRO A 69 -10.39 -9.45 -3.84
N VAL A 70 -9.87 -8.25 -3.56
CA VAL A 70 -10.65 -7.03 -3.34
C VAL A 70 -9.95 -5.83 -3.96
N LEU A 71 -10.71 -4.78 -4.21
CA LEU A 71 -10.15 -3.47 -4.46
C LEU A 71 -9.87 -2.76 -3.12
N TYR A 72 -8.61 -2.61 -2.76
CA TYR A 72 -8.22 -1.79 -1.61
C TYR A 72 -8.26 -0.32 -1.99
N VAL A 73 -8.80 0.51 -1.10
CA VAL A 73 -8.78 1.98 -1.21
C VAL A 73 -8.17 2.59 0.05
N SER A 74 -7.24 3.53 -0.10
CA SER A 74 -6.56 4.15 1.03
C SER A 74 -6.37 5.64 0.82
N ASN A 75 -6.20 6.40 1.92
CA ASN A 75 -5.63 7.74 1.85
C ASN A 75 -4.16 7.67 1.45
N HIS A 76 -3.64 8.79 0.93
CA HIS A 76 -2.28 8.85 0.38
C HIS A 76 -1.50 10.02 0.98
N ILE A 77 -0.42 9.69 1.68
CA ILE A 77 0.43 10.66 2.40
C ILE A 77 1.82 10.74 1.75
N SER A 78 2.35 9.59 1.33
CA SER A 78 3.74 9.51 0.89
C SER A 78 3.96 8.37 -0.10
N TRP A 79 5.06 8.43 -0.86
CA TRP A 79 5.52 7.27 -1.63
C TRP A 79 5.78 6.04 -0.72
N SER A 80 6.05 6.28 0.56
CA SER A 80 6.29 5.22 1.55
C SER A 80 5.02 4.44 1.93
N ASP A 81 3.83 4.91 1.57
CA ASP A 81 2.58 4.15 1.71
C ASP A 81 2.64 2.84 0.89
N ILE A 82 3.37 2.86 -0.25
CA ILE A 82 3.54 1.69 -1.11
C ILE A 82 4.20 0.52 -0.36
N PRO A 83 5.44 0.65 0.18
CA PRO A 83 6.05 -0.46 0.90
C PRO A 83 5.33 -0.79 2.22
N VAL A 84 4.68 0.19 2.87
CA VAL A 84 3.91 -0.05 4.08
C VAL A 84 2.71 -0.94 3.79
N LEU A 85 1.82 -0.53 2.90
CA LEU A 85 0.58 -1.26 2.59
C LEU A 85 0.86 -2.54 1.80
N GLY A 86 1.80 -2.51 0.84
CA GLY A 86 2.21 -3.68 0.09
C GLY A 86 2.92 -4.74 0.93
N GLY A 87 3.45 -4.36 2.09
CA GLY A 87 4.01 -5.31 3.06
C GLY A 87 2.95 -6.03 3.89
N GLN A 88 1.71 -5.56 3.96
CA GLN A 88 0.65 -6.17 4.75
C GLN A 88 0.04 -7.39 4.06
N VAL A 89 -0.27 -7.26 2.79
CA VAL A 89 -1.00 -8.26 2.02
C VAL A 89 -0.49 -8.30 0.57
N PRO A 90 -0.51 -9.48 -0.09
CA PRO A 90 -0.19 -9.54 -1.52
C PRO A 90 -1.19 -8.72 -2.32
N LEU A 91 -0.71 -7.71 -3.03
CA LEU A 91 -1.54 -6.84 -3.88
C LEU A 91 -0.71 -6.19 -4.98
N ARG A 92 -1.38 -5.58 -5.94
CA ARG A 92 -0.77 -4.77 -6.99
C ARG A 92 -1.13 -3.31 -6.80
N PHE A 93 -0.22 -2.43 -7.16
CA PHE A 93 -0.44 -0.98 -7.07
C PHE A 93 -0.79 -0.39 -8.41
N LEU A 94 -1.57 0.70 -8.36
CA LEU A 94 -1.74 1.61 -9.48
C LEU A 94 -0.78 2.79 -9.29
N SER A 95 0.11 3.03 -10.25
CA SER A 95 1.13 4.08 -10.19
C SER A 95 1.14 4.94 -11.45
N LYS A 96 1.77 6.11 -11.35
CA LYS A 96 2.02 6.98 -12.53
C LYS A 96 3.04 6.34 -13.46
N ALA A 97 2.85 6.48 -14.77
CA ALA A 97 3.77 5.93 -15.78
C ALA A 97 5.21 6.46 -15.65
N GLU A 98 5.38 7.69 -15.12
CA GLU A 98 6.68 8.29 -14.88
C GLU A 98 7.51 7.48 -13.88
N VAL A 99 6.88 6.88 -12.87
CA VAL A 99 7.57 6.02 -11.87
C VAL A 99 8.17 4.79 -12.53
N GLY A 100 7.52 4.22 -13.53
CA GLY A 100 8.04 3.08 -14.30
C GLY A 100 9.37 3.38 -15.02
N ARG A 101 9.69 4.67 -15.24
CA ARG A 101 10.94 5.10 -15.87
C ARG A 101 12.08 5.34 -14.87
N TRP A 102 11.82 5.26 -13.58
CA TRP A 102 12.85 5.46 -12.56
C TRP A 102 13.85 4.31 -12.61
N PRO A 103 15.16 4.59 -12.57
CA PRO A 103 16.17 3.54 -12.51
C PRO A 103 15.93 2.65 -11.28
N VAL A 104 16.14 1.34 -11.44
CA VAL A 104 15.99 0.32 -10.40
C VAL A 104 14.56 0.24 -9.85
N ILE A 105 14.03 1.30 -9.25
CA ILE A 105 12.70 1.31 -8.60
C ILE A 105 11.59 1.06 -9.62
N GLY A 106 11.63 1.69 -10.79
CA GLY A 106 10.64 1.48 -11.85
C GLY A 106 10.67 0.06 -12.40
N TRP A 107 11.87 -0.48 -12.61
CA TRP A 107 12.02 -1.87 -13.01
C TRP A 107 11.50 -2.84 -11.93
N LEU A 108 11.85 -2.65 -10.66
CA LEU A 108 11.35 -3.47 -9.54
C LEU A 108 9.82 -3.36 -9.41
N ALA A 109 9.26 -2.16 -9.55
CA ALA A 109 7.81 -1.96 -9.55
C ALA A 109 7.12 -2.73 -10.69
N THR A 110 7.73 -2.75 -11.89
CA THR A 110 7.26 -3.58 -13.01
C THR A 110 7.30 -5.06 -12.64
N GLN A 111 8.39 -5.53 -12.02
CA GLN A 111 8.50 -6.93 -11.58
C GLN A 111 7.48 -7.28 -10.48
N ALA A 112 7.11 -6.32 -9.63
CA ALA A 112 6.04 -6.48 -8.64
C ALA A 112 4.62 -6.45 -9.24
N GLY A 113 4.49 -6.24 -10.56
CA GLY A 113 3.21 -6.20 -11.26
C GLY A 113 2.43 -4.90 -11.04
N THR A 114 3.13 -3.79 -10.81
CA THR A 114 2.51 -2.47 -10.71
C THR A 114 1.84 -2.09 -12.03
N LEU A 115 0.60 -1.62 -11.95
CA LEU A 115 -0.17 -1.10 -13.07
C LEU A 115 0.23 0.36 -13.31
N PHE A 116 0.81 0.67 -14.46
CA PHE A 116 1.25 2.02 -14.77
C PHE A 116 0.23 2.73 -15.65
N ILE A 117 -0.24 3.89 -15.18
CA ILE A 117 -1.21 4.72 -15.92
C ILE A 117 -0.61 6.06 -16.30
N GLN A 118 -0.94 6.51 -17.49
CA GLN A 118 -0.70 7.90 -17.88
C GLN A 118 -1.89 8.74 -17.42
N ARG A 119 -1.62 9.84 -16.70
CA ARG A 119 -2.66 10.83 -16.35
C ARG A 119 -3.00 11.67 -17.58
N GLY A 120 -4.27 12.02 -17.74
CA GLY A 120 -4.75 12.88 -18.83
C GLY A 120 -6.14 12.49 -19.30
N SER A 121 -6.76 13.35 -20.11
CA SER A 121 -8.10 13.14 -20.67
C SER A 121 -8.13 11.86 -21.52
N GLY A 122 -9.09 10.98 -21.26
CA GLY A 122 -9.32 9.74 -22.02
C GLY A 122 -8.63 8.50 -21.48
N LYS A 123 -7.69 8.57 -20.51
CA LYS A 123 -6.93 7.41 -20.04
C LYS A 123 -7.47 6.77 -18.75
N ALA A 124 -8.46 7.39 -18.10
CA ALA A 124 -9.12 6.82 -16.93
C ALA A 124 -9.87 5.50 -17.26
N GLY A 125 -10.40 5.37 -18.48
CA GLY A 125 -11.02 4.13 -18.95
C GLY A 125 -10.02 2.98 -19.08
N GLN A 126 -8.81 3.25 -19.58
CA GLN A 126 -7.74 2.25 -19.65
C GLN A 126 -7.33 1.77 -18.25
N ALA A 127 -7.14 2.70 -17.31
CA ALA A 127 -6.82 2.37 -15.93
C ALA A 127 -7.91 1.49 -15.29
N ARG A 128 -9.18 1.84 -15.47
CA ARG A 128 -10.32 1.05 -15.01
C ARG A 128 -10.28 -0.36 -15.60
N HIS A 129 -10.05 -0.49 -16.90
CA HIS A 129 -9.98 -1.79 -17.58
C HIS A 129 -8.83 -2.67 -17.05
N GLU A 130 -7.63 -2.11 -16.85
CA GLU A 130 -6.48 -2.81 -16.30
C GLU A 130 -6.73 -3.28 -14.86
N ILE A 131 -7.34 -2.44 -14.02
CA ILE A 131 -7.73 -2.80 -12.65
C ILE A 131 -8.76 -3.92 -12.68
N THR A 132 -9.84 -3.80 -13.49
CA THR A 132 -10.88 -4.82 -13.63
C THR A 132 -10.27 -6.16 -14.06
N SER A 133 -9.42 -6.17 -15.08
CA SER A 133 -8.73 -7.38 -15.56
C SER A 133 -7.89 -8.04 -14.47
N THR A 134 -7.15 -7.24 -13.69
CA THR A 134 -6.32 -7.73 -12.59
C THR A 134 -7.17 -8.33 -11.47
N LEU A 135 -8.24 -7.66 -11.07
CA LEU A 135 -9.18 -8.16 -10.05
C LEU A 135 -9.86 -9.45 -10.51
N SER A 136 -10.32 -9.51 -11.76
CA SER A 136 -10.95 -10.70 -12.36
C SER A 136 -9.97 -11.88 -12.48
N SER A 137 -8.66 -11.63 -12.54
CA SER A 137 -7.64 -12.68 -12.51
C SER A 137 -7.34 -13.21 -11.10
N GLY A 138 -8.09 -12.78 -10.09
CA GLY A 138 -7.94 -13.23 -8.70
C GLY A 138 -6.87 -12.49 -7.90
N GLN A 139 -6.47 -11.28 -8.33
CA GLN A 139 -5.45 -10.49 -7.68
C GLN A 139 -6.03 -9.19 -7.10
N SER A 140 -5.68 -8.87 -5.85
CA SER A 140 -6.08 -7.61 -5.24
C SER A 140 -5.30 -6.44 -5.83
N VAL A 141 -5.97 -5.29 -5.93
CA VAL A 141 -5.37 -4.03 -6.38
C VAL A 141 -5.58 -2.97 -5.31
N LEU A 142 -4.58 -2.13 -5.07
CA LEU A 142 -4.70 -0.97 -4.21
C LEU A 142 -4.64 0.31 -5.04
N VAL A 143 -5.60 1.19 -4.78
CA VAL A 143 -5.68 2.52 -5.37
C VAL A 143 -5.75 3.59 -4.30
N PHE A 144 -5.24 4.78 -4.62
CA PHE A 144 -5.37 5.98 -3.80
C PHE A 144 -6.36 6.94 -4.47
N PRO A 145 -7.66 6.90 -4.08
CA PRO A 145 -8.69 7.65 -4.79
C PRO A 145 -8.58 9.17 -4.65
N GLU A 146 -7.75 9.68 -3.74
CA GLU A 146 -7.40 11.11 -3.64
C GLU A 146 -6.68 11.61 -4.89
N GLY A 147 -6.02 10.72 -5.63
CA GLY A 147 -5.28 11.05 -6.84
C GLY A 147 -3.98 11.83 -6.61
N THR A 148 -3.66 12.22 -5.39
CA THR A 148 -2.43 12.91 -4.99
C THR A 148 -2.07 12.58 -3.55
N THR A 149 -0.83 12.82 -3.15
CA THR A 149 -0.40 12.78 -1.75
C THR A 149 -0.83 14.04 -1.01
N THR A 150 -1.07 13.89 0.29
CA THR A 150 -1.52 14.97 1.20
C THR A 150 -0.61 15.08 2.41
N ALA A 151 -0.78 16.13 3.21
CA ALA A 151 -0.08 16.28 4.48
C ALA A 151 -0.54 15.26 5.56
N GLY A 152 -1.53 14.43 5.28
CA GLY A 152 -2.07 13.46 6.23
C GLY A 152 -2.87 14.10 7.38
N VAL A 153 -3.26 15.37 7.26
CA VAL A 153 -4.11 16.04 8.26
C VAL A 153 -5.57 15.67 8.08
N THR A 154 -5.97 15.50 6.84
CA THR A 154 -7.32 15.11 6.42
C THR A 154 -7.25 14.23 5.17
N VAL A 155 -8.37 13.63 4.80
CA VAL A 155 -8.52 12.85 3.56
C VAL A 155 -9.29 13.69 2.54
N LEU A 156 -8.70 13.89 1.37
CA LEU A 156 -9.34 14.61 0.27
C LEU A 156 -10.55 13.83 -0.29
N PRO A 157 -11.43 14.49 -1.06
CA PRO A 157 -12.50 13.78 -1.74
C PRO A 157 -11.99 12.64 -2.61
N PHE A 158 -12.66 11.50 -2.53
CA PHE A 158 -12.34 10.33 -3.34
C PHE A 158 -12.95 10.45 -4.75
N HIS A 159 -12.17 10.11 -5.76
CA HIS A 159 -12.65 10.01 -7.13
C HIS A 159 -13.25 8.62 -7.38
N SER A 160 -14.55 8.54 -7.67
CA SER A 160 -15.29 7.28 -7.84
C SER A 160 -14.87 6.47 -9.09
N ARG A 161 -14.26 7.11 -10.10
CA ARG A 161 -13.99 6.48 -11.41
C ARG A 161 -13.26 5.15 -11.34
N LEU A 162 -12.28 5.01 -10.43
CA LEU A 162 -11.51 3.78 -10.26
C LEU A 162 -12.27 2.71 -9.46
N LEU A 163 -13.21 3.13 -8.61
CA LEU A 163 -14.03 2.19 -7.81
C LEU A 163 -15.01 1.40 -8.67
N HIS A 164 -15.42 1.93 -9.83
CA HIS A 164 -16.20 1.18 -10.80
C HIS A 164 -15.53 -0.12 -11.26
N ALA A 165 -14.18 -0.21 -11.19
CA ALA A 165 -13.47 -1.42 -11.55
C ALA A 165 -13.81 -2.60 -10.63
N ALA A 166 -14.14 -2.36 -9.36
CA ALA A 166 -14.57 -3.40 -8.43
C ALA A 166 -15.96 -3.94 -8.83
N ALA A 167 -16.91 -3.05 -9.14
CA ALA A 167 -18.23 -3.46 -9.65
C ALA A 167 -18.12 -4.26 -10.97
N ASP A 168 -17.30 -3.78 -11.91
CA ASP A 168 -17.06 -4.47 -13.18
C ASP A 168 -16.45 -5.87 -13.00
N ALA A 169 -15.61 -6.04 -11.99
CA ALA A 169 -14.96 -7.32 -11.68
C ALA A 169 -15.80 -8.21 -10.76
N GLY A 170 -16.90 -7.71 -10.20
CA GLY A 170 -17.73 -8.42 -9.21
C GLY A 170 -16.99 -8.72 -7.90
N VAL A 171 -16.11 -7.80 -7.46
CA VAL A 171 -15.36 -7.93 -6.20
C VAL A 171 -15.71 -6.82 -5.24
N ASP A 172 -15.50 -7.08 -3.95
CA ASP A 172 -15.76 -6.14 -2.88
C ASP A 172 -14.65 -5.06 -2.78
N ILE A 173 -14.92 -4.01 -2.00
CA ILE A 173 -13.97 -2.95 -1.68
C ILE A 173 -13.58 -3.04 -0.21
N GLN A 174 -12.27 -2.94 0.09
CA GLN A 174 -11.82 -2.83 1.47
C GLN A 174 -11.09 -1.50 1.69
N PRO A 175 -11.63 -0.63 2.57
CA PRO A 175 -10.96 0.61 2.92
C PRO A 175 -9.81 0.37 3.90
N LEU A 176 -8.71 1.10 3.69
CA LEU A 176 -7.53 1.12 4.54
C LEU A 176 -7.25 2.56 4.97
N SER A 177 -6.89 2.75 6.23
CA SER A 177 -6.35 4.02 6.71
C SER A 177 -4.87 3.87 7.01
N ILE A 178 -4.06 4.84 6.61
CA ILE A 178 -2.65 4.93 6.94
C ILE A 178 -2.33 6.27 7.58
N GLY A 179 -1.47 6.25 8.60
CA GLY A 179 -1.01 7.46 9.28
C GLY A 179 0.40 7.28 9.82
N TYR A 180 1.13 8.37 9.91
CA TYR A 180 2.50 8.42 10.39
C TYR A 180 2.58 9.25 11.67
N LEU A 181 3.22 8.70 12.70
CA LEU A 181 3.40 9.34 13.98
C LEU A 181 4.89 9.42 14.33
N ARG A 182 5.25 10.48 15.02
CA ARG A 182 6.57 10.65 15.63
C ARG A 182 6.41 11.20 17.03
N ASN A 183 6.89 10.43 18.02
CA ASN A 183 6.71 10.76 19.43
C ASN A 183 5.23 10.98 19.82
N GLY A 184 4.33 10.14 19.28
CA GLY A 184 2.91 10.21 19.56
C GLY A 184 2.12 11.32 18.84
N HIS A 185 2.75 12.10 17.96
CA HIS A 185 2.12 13.17 17.19
C HIS A 185 2.19 12.90 15.68
N PRO A 186 1.25 13.44 14.86
CA PRO A 186 1.35 13.36 13.41
C PRO A 186 2.71 13.82 12.89
N ASP A 187 3.35 12.97 12.08
CA ASP A 187 4.69 13.25 11.55
C ASP A 187 4.60 14.22 10.35
N HIS A 188 5.34 15.33 10.40
CA HIS A 188 5.40 16.31 9.30
C HIS A 188 6.53 16.03 8.32
N LEU A 189 7.36 15.01 8.54
CA LEU A 189 8.47 14.65 7.67
C LEU A 189 8.14 13.49 6.73
N ALA A 190 7.16 12.66 7.09
CA ALA A 190 6.70 11.54 6.26
C ALA A 190 5.88 11.97 5.03
N PRO A 191 5.05 13.04 5.08
CA PRO A 191 4.32 13.47 3.91
C PRO A 191 5.26 13.84 2.75
N PHE A 192 4.89 13.39 1.56
CA PHE A 192 5.61 13.68 0.31
C PHE A 192 4.72 14.59 -0.56
N ILE A 193 4.87 15.89 -0.41
CA ILE A 193 3.98 16.91 -0.96
C ILE A 193 4.73 18.07 -1.59
N GLY A 194 4.04 18.85 -2.40
CA GLY A 194 4.59 20.05 -3.04
C GLY A 194 5.74 19.71 -4.00
N GLU A 195 6.86 20.43 -3.85
CA GLU A 195 8.06 20.29 -4.67
C GLU A 195 9.06 19.26 -4.09
N ASP A 196 8.61 18.36 -3.21
CA ASP A 196 9.49 17.32 -2.66
C ASP A 196 10.06 16.42 -3.78
N GLU A 197 11.37 16.30 -3.83
CA GLU A 197 12.06 15.35 -4.69
C GLU A 197 12.31 14.04 -3.94
N PHE A 198 12.08 12.92 -4.61
CA PHE A 198 12.18 11.58 -4.02
C PHE A 198 13.51 11.35 -3.27
N GLN A 199 14.63 11.71 -3.89
CA GLN A 199 15.96 11.46 -3.31
C GLN A 199 16.17 12.28 -2.03
N HIS A 200 15.82 13.55 -2.03
CA HIS A 200 15.95 14.42 -0.87
C HIS A 200 15.01 13.97 0.27
N HIS A 201 13.79 13.58 -0.06
CA HIS A 201 12.84 13.06 0.91
C HIS A 201 13.32 11.73 1.50
N LEU A 202 13.80 10.79 0.71
CA LEU A 202 14.36 9.51 1.17
C LEU A 202 15.52 9.75 2.16
N ILE A 203 16.48 10.61 1.81
CA ILE A 203 17.61 10.94 2.69
C ILE A 203 17.11 11.57 4.00
N ARG A 204 16.12 12.46 3.93
CA ARG A 204 15.48 13.09 5.09
C ARG A 204 14.88 12.02 6.02
N MET A 205 14.14 11.05 5.47
CA MET A 205 13.54 9.95 6.23
C MET A 205 14.60 9.04 6.87
N LEU A 206 15.65 8.68 6.14
CA LEU A 206 16.71 7.80 6.64
C LEU A 206 17.54 8.44 7.79
N ARG A 207 17.68 9.76 7.81
CA ARG A 207 18.42 10.49 8.86
C ARG A 207 17.68 10.52 10.20
N LYS A 208 16.36 10.58 10.18
CA LYS A 208 15.53 10.84 11.36
C LYS A 208 15.26 9.57 12.19
N PRO A 209 14.84 9.68 13.45
CA PRO A 209 14.43 8.54 14.26
C PRO A 209 13.35 7.70 13.58
N ALA A 210 13.09 6.53 14.13
CA ALA A 210 12.02 5.66 13.67
C ALA A 210 10.66 6.40 13.65
N VAL A 211 9.87 6.11 12.63
CA VAL A 211 8.50 6.59 12.47
C VAL A 211 7.56 5.47 12.85
N GLU A 212 6.58 5.76 13.66
CA GLU A 212 5.47 4.85 13.95
C GLU A 212 4.44 4.98 12.81
N VAL A 213 4.06 3.85 12.24
CA VAL A 213 3.12 3.83 11.12
C VAL A 213 1.93 2.97 11.52
N GLY A 214 0.78 3.62 11.61
CA GLY A 214 -0.49 2.96 11.87
C GLY A 214 -1.18 2.60 10.57
N VAL A 215 -1.72 1.37 10.52
CA VAL A 215 -2.59 0.91 9.44
C VAL A 215 -3.86 0.32 10.04
N ILE A 216 -5.02 0.73 9.53
CA ILE A 216 -6.31 0.13 9.88
C ILE A 216 -6.89 -0.50 8.62
N ALA A 217 -7.13 -1.81 8.68
CA ALA A 217 -7.94 -2.52 7.70
C ALA A 217 -9.39 -2.52 8.19
N HIS A 218 -10.24 -1.73 7.54
CA HIS A 218 -11.65 -1.64 7.88
C HIS A 218 -12.44 -2.84 7.33
N PRO A 219 -13.69 -3.05 7.79
CA PRO A 219 -14.56 -4.08 7.22
C PRO A 219 -14.70 -3.94 5.70
N VAL A 220 -14.80 -5.07 5.04
CA VAL A 220 -15.06 -5.14 3.59
C VAL A 220 -16.45 -4.59 3.30
N VAL A 221 -16.56 -3.79 2.25
CA VAL A 221 -17.82 -3.22 1.75
C VAL A 221 -18.21 -3.98 0.50
N THR A 222 -19.31 -4.72 0.59
CA THR A 222 -19.89 -5.43 -0.56
C THR A 222 -20.60 -4.44 -1.48
N ILE A 223 -20.34 -4.56 -2.78
CA ILE A 223 -20.98 -3.76 -3.81
C ILE A 223 -21.68 -4.68 -4.80
N ASP A 224 -22.84 -4.24 -5.25
CA ASP A 224 -23.63 -4.94 -6.26
C ASP A 224 -24.03 -3.98 -7.41
N ASN A 225 -24.74 -4.51 -8.40
CA ASN A 225 -25.17 -3.73 -9.57
C ASN A 225 -26.22 -2.64 -9.25
N THR A 226 -26.79 -2.65 -8.05
CA THR A 226 -27.79 -1.68 -7.59
C THR A 226 -27.17 -0.59 -6.70
N THR A 227 -25.92 -0.76 -6.32
CA THR A 227 -25.20 0.11 -5.38
C THR A 227 -24.87 1.46 -6.02
N ASP A 228 -25.30 2.56 -5.40
CA ASP A 228 -24.85 3.90 -5.81
C ASP A 228 -23.38 4.11 -5.40
N LEU A 229 -22.50 4.02 -6.38
CA LEU A 229 -21.07 4.20 -6.14
C LEU A 229 -20.69 5.63 -5.68
N ALA A 230 -21.54 6.64 -5.90
CA ALA A 230 -21.27 7.97 -5.39
C ALA A 230 -21.43 8.02 -3.85
N ASP A 231 -22.47 7.39 -3.34
CA ASP A 231 -22.70 7.28 -1.88
C ASP A 231 -21.62 6.39 -1.24
N VAL A 232 -21.36 5.20 -1.81
CA VAL A 232 -20.28 4.33 -1.33
C VAL A 232 -18.93 5.06 -1.31
N THR A 233 -18.61 5.84 -2.34
CA THR A 233 -17.36 6.61 -2.39
C THR A 233 -17.25 7.61 -1.23
N ARG A 234 -18.35 8.26 -0.88
CA ARG A 234 -18.42 9.19 0.25
C ARG A 234 -18.21 8.47 1.58
N ASP A 235 -18.87 7.33 1.76
CA ASP A 235 -18.80 6.54 2.99
C ASP A 235 -17.42 5.91 3.17
N LEU A 236 -16.82 5.39 2.10
CA LEU A 236 -15.44 4.89 2.10
C LEU A 236 -14.45 5.99 2.51
N ARG A 237 -14.60 7.21 1.94
CA ARG A 237 -13.77 8.34 2.35
C ARG A 237 -13.94 8.67 3.82
N GLN A 238 -15.19 8.71 4.32
CA GLN A 238 -15.46 9.00 5.72
C GLN A 238 -14.83 7.93 6.64
N THR A 239 -14.99 6.65 6.31
CA THR A 239 -14.38 5.53 7.03
C THR A 239 -12.86 5.66 7.10
N VAL A 240 -12.22 5.98 5.96
CA VAL A 240 -10.76 6.16 5.90
C VAL A 240 -10.32 7.39 6.70
N HIS A 241 -11.09 8.48 6.64
CA HIS A 241 -10.82 9.70 7.42
C HIS A 241 -10.92 9.45 8.94
N ASP A 242 -11.93 8.72 9.38
CA ASP A 242 -12.11 8.41 10.80
C ASP A 242 -11.00 7.49 11.32
N GLY A 243 -10.60 6.51 10.51
CA GLY A 243 -9.44 5.67 10.80
C GLY A 243 -8.13 6.47 10.88
N LEU A 244 -7.90 7.42 9.98
CA LEU A 244 -6.75 8.32 10.06
C LEU A 244 -6.74 9.11 11.37
N ARG A 245 -7.89 9.64 11.78
CA ARG A 245 -8.02 10.35 13.07
C ARG A 245 -7.79 9.44 14.26
N GLN A 246 -8.24 8.18 14.19
CA GLN A 246 -7.97 7.18 15.22
C GLN A 246 -6.47 6.91 15.36
N ILE A 247 -5.74 6.75 14.25
CA ILE A 247 -4.28 6.61 14.24
C ILE A 247 -3.62 7.83 14.87
N GLN A 248 -4.00 9.03 14.44
CA GLN A 248 -3.42 10.30 14.94
C GLN A 248 -3.67 10.54 16.44
N ALA A 249 -4.75 9.98 16.97
CA ALA A 249 -5.06 10.02 18.40
C ALA A 249 -4.31 8.96 19.22
N GLY A 250 -3.43 8.14 18.60
CA GLY A 250 -2.69 7.07 19.27
C GLY A 250 -3.58 5.92 19.75
N ARG A 251 -4.75 5.75 19.15
CA ARG A 251 -5.77 4.76 19.59
C ARG A 251 -5.69 3.42 18.86
N LEU A 252 -4.55 3.08 18.27
CA LEU A 252 -4.32 1.74 17.78
C LEU A 252 -4.05 0.85 18.99
N SER A 253 -5.01 0.02 19.38
CA SER A 253 -4.78 -1.03 20.36
C SER A 253 -3.79 -2.03 19.77
N ASP A 254 -2.72 -2.34 20.49
CA ASP A 254 -1.80 -3.45 20.19
C ASP A 254 -2.56 -4.79 20.23
N GLN A 255 -3.30 -5.11 19.17
CA GLN A 255 -3.83 -6.46 18.95
C GLN A 255 -2.81 -7.29 18.15
N ALA A 256 -1.57 -7.27 18.59
CA ALA A 256 -0.52 -8.14 18.08
C ALA A 256 -0.12 -9.16 19.16
N SER A 257 -1.06 -10.00 19.61
CA SER A 257 -0.75 -11.29 20.27
C SER A 257 -2.03 -12.06 20.65
N GLY A 258 -2.90 -12.32 19.69
CA GLY A 258 -3.95 -13.31 19.81
C GLY A 258 -3.59 -14.56 19.01
N GLY A 259 -2.74 -15.43 19.57
CA GLY A 259 -2.66 -16.81 19.13
C GLY A 259 -4.04 -17.48 19.25
N PRO A 260 -4.34 -18.53 18.48
CA PRO A 260 -5.65 -19.16 18.47
C PRO A 260 -6.02 -19.62 19.88
N THR A 261 -7.08 -19.06 20.42
CA THR A 261 -7.73 -19.57 21.64
C THR A 261 -8.20 -20.99 21.35
N ALA A 262 -7.57 -21.95 22.00
CA ALA A 262 -8.02 -23.34 21.99
C ALA A 262 -9.48 -23.35 22.50
N VAL A 263 -10.38 -23.80 21.63
CA VAL A 263 -11.77 -24.10 21.99
C VAL A 263 -11.72 -25.26 22.97
N ALA A 264 -12.04 -24.98 24.25
CA ALA A 264 -12.26 -26.01 25.22
C ALA A 264 -13.53 -26.82 24.79
N GLY A 265 -13.33 -28.08 24.48
CA GLY A 265 -14.42 -29.01 24.22
C GLY A 265 -15.29 -29.23 25.47
N PRO A 266 -16.57 -29.60 25.31
CA PRO A 266 -17.42 -29.86 26.44
C PRO A 266 -16.99 -31.15 27.16
N GLU A 267 -16.80 -31.02 28.47
CA GLU A 267 -16.68 -32.21 29.35
C GLU A 267 -18.00 -32.98 29.36
N LEU A 268 -17.89 -34.30 29.16
CA LEU A 268 -18.95 -35.28 29.40
C LEU A 268 -19.00 -35.64 30.89
#